data_85b8abcf0fb6a81d7dcf473a5c194333
#
_entry.id   85b8abcf0fb6a81d7dcf473a5c194333
#
_cell.length_a   1.000
_cell.length_b   1.000
_cell.length_c   1.000
_cell.angle_alpha   90.00
_cell.angle_beta   90.00
_cell.angle_gamma   90.00
#
_symmetry.space_group_name_H-M   'P 1'
#
loop_
_entity.id
_entity.type
_entity.pdbx_description
1 polymer ?
#
loop_
_entity_poly.entity_id
_entity_poly.type
_entity_poly.pdbx_seq_one_letter_code
_entity_poly.pdbx_strand_id
1 'polypeptide(L)'
;MFTRISTTRKELETRIDDAETTREILISLGYKRLYPVTKLRQYYHKGMMTACVDQVEGLGSFLELEILVNTLEEKESALQSIEALLLDMGSSLRETTRKSYLAMLLSKGSLD
;
A
#
# COMPACT_ATOMS: atom_id res chain seq x y z
N MET A 1 -4.88 -8.51 -11.74
CA MET A 1 -4.28 -8.11 -10.46
C MET A 1 -3.04 -7.29 -10.71
N PHE A 2 -2.94 -6.13 -10.14
CA PHE A 2 -1.72 -5.32 -10.17
C PHE A 2 -0.90 -5.54 -8.92
N THR A 3 0.42 -5.48 -9.07
CA THR A 3 1.34 -5.52 -7.95
C THR A 3 1.74 -4.10 -7.57
N ARG A 4 1.64 -3.78 -6.29
CA ARG A 4 2.05 -2.49 -5.78
C ARG A 4 3.31 -2.66 -4.93
N ILE A 5 4.32 -1.84 -5.22
CA ILE A 5 5.55 -1.80 -4.43
C ILE A 5 5.51 -0.53 -3.58
N SER A 6 5.64 -0.68 -2.27
CA SER A 6 5.77 0.47 -1.38
C SER A 6 7.22 0.66 -0.98
N THR A 7 7.63 1.92 -0.93
CA THR A 7 8.95 2.31 -0.44
C THR A 7 8.87 2.57 1.05
N THR A 8 9.99 2.32 1.74
CA THR A 8 10.08 2.54 3.18
C THR A 8 9.88 4.02 3.51
N ARG A 9 8.93 4.32 4.37
CA ARG A 9 8.68 5.66 4.90
C ARG A 9 8.66 5.59 6.42
N LYS A 10 9.03 6.69 7.05
CA LYS A 10 8.82 6.83 8.49
C LYS A 10 7.33 6.97 8.75
N GLU A 11 6.75 6.05 9.49
CA GLU A 11 5.35 6.07 9.86
C GLU A 11 5.23 6.28 11.36
N LEU A 12 4.33 7.16 11.75
CA LEU A 12 3.99 7.39 13.14
C LEU A 12 2.56 6.94 13.37
N GLU A 13 2.37 6.05 14.30
CA GLU A 13 1.07 5.50 14.63
C GLU A 13 0.70 5.78 16.06
N THR A 14 -0.55 6.07 16.29
CA THR A 14 -1.13 6.13 17.62
C THR A 14 -2.58 5.64 17.56
N ARG A 15 -3.04 5.10 18.65
CA ARG A 15 -4.44 4.72 18.78
C ARG A 15 -5.29 5.94 19.13
N ILE A 16 -6.54 5.91 18.69
CA ILE A 16 -7.54 6.91 19.04
C ILE A 16 -8.76 6.19 19.59
N ASP A 17 -9.40 6.78 20.60
CA ASP A 17 -10.57 6.18 21.24
C ASP A 17 -11.87 6.54 20.51
N ASP A 18 -11.94 7.73 19.92
CA ASP A 18 -13.14 8.23 19.27
C ASP A 18 -12.80 8.78 17.90
N ALA A 19 -13.19 8.02 16.86
CA ALA A 19 -12.90 8.40 15.49
C ALA A 19 -13.71 9.64 15.05
N GLU A 20 -14.95 9.78 15.49
CA GLU A 20 -15.77 10.94 15.11
C GLU A 20 -15.21 12.23 15.67
N THR A 21 -14.89 12.25 16.98
CA THR A 21 -14.28 13.42 17.61
C THR A 21 -12.95 13.77 16.96
N THR A 22 -12.13 12.77 16.63
CA THR A 22 -10.85 12.98 15.94
C THR A 22 -11.06 13.61 14.57
N ARG A 23 -12.05 13.17 13.80
CA ARG A 23 -12.40 13.80 12.51
C ARG A 23 -12.79 15.26 12.69
N GLU A 24 -13.61 15.57 13.68
CA GLU A 24 -14.03 16.94 13.97
C GLU A 24 -12.84 17.83 14.36
N ILE A 25 -11.90 17.30 15.13
CA ILE A 25 -10.68 18.03 15.49
C ILE A 25 -9.88 18.36 14.23
N LEU A 26 -9.69 17.38 13.34
CA LEU A 26 -8.94 17.60 12.10
C LEU A 26 -9.60 18.67 11.22
N ILE A 27 -10.93 18.60 11.06
CA ILE A 27 -11.67 19.62 10.30
C ILE A 27 -11.54 20.99 10.94
N SER A 28 -11.62 21.07 12.26
CA SER A 28 -11.45 22.31 13.00
C SER A 28 -10.05 22.90 12.85
N LEU A 29 -9.05 22.06 12.64
CA LEU A 29 -7.67 22.48 12.39
C LEU A 29 -7.39 22.86 10.93
N GLY A 30 -8.40 22.79 10.07
CA GLY A 30 -8.27 23.19 8.67
C GLY A 30 -7.98 22.05 7.69
N TYR A 31 -7.93 20.80 8.17
CA TYR A 31 -7.77 19.66 7.27
C TYR A 31 -9.07 19.36 6.54
N LYS A 32 -8.95 18.89 5.31
CA LYS A 32 -10.10 18.52 4.49
C LYS A 32 -10.13 17.00 4.29
N ARG A 33 -11.33 16.43 4.33
CA ARG A 33 -11.51 15.04 3.99
C ARG A 33 -11.24 14.84 2.49
N LEU A 34 -10.42 13.85 2.18
CA LEU A 34 -10.21 13.41 0.81
C LEU A 34 -11.11 12.20 0.51
N TYR A 35 -10.62 11.31 -0.32
CA TYR A 35 -11.34 10.08 -0.66
C TYR A 35 -11.17 9.03 0.44
N PRO A 36 -12.24 8.31 0.81
CA PRO A 36 -12.07 7.13 1.65
C PRO A 36 -11.40 6.00 0.87
N VAL A 37 -10.46 5.31 1.50
CA VAL A 37 -9.86 4.10 0.96
C VAL A 37 -10.41 2.93 1.75
N THR A 38 -11.27 2.14 1.10
CA THR A 38 -11.87 0.96 1.70
C THR A 38 -11.28 -0.28 1.04
N LYS A 39 -10.70 -1.16 1.83
CA LYS A 39 -10.08 -2.37 1.31
C LYS A 39 -10.27 -3.54 2.25
N LEU A 40 -10.30 -4.73 1.65
CA LEU A 40 -10.20 -5.99 2.37
C LEU A 40 -8.82 -6.55 2.09
N ARG A 41 -8.02 -6.76 3.14
CA ARG A 41 -6.65 -7.24 3.02
C ARG A 41 -6.48 -8.59 3.68
N GLN A 42 -5.86 -9.52 2.96
CA GLN A 42 -5.40 -10.80 3.48
C GLN A 42 -3.89 -10.83 3.50
N TYR A 43 -3.34 -11.30 4.61
CA TYR A 43 -1.89 -11.35 4.83
C TYR A 43 -1.38 -12.77 4.68
N TYR A 44 -0.25 -12.89 3.99
CA TYR A 44 0.49 -14.14 3.85
C TYR A 44 1.95 -13.86 4.14
N HIS A 45 2.64 -14.78 4.79
CA HIS A 45 4.06 -14.58 5.00
C HIS A 45 4.86 -15.85 4.79
N LYS A 46 6.10 -15.67 4.36
CA LYS A 46 7.09 -16.73 4.23
C LYS A 46 8.46 -16.13 4.53
N GLY A 47 9.11 -16.61 5.61
CA GLY A 47 10.38 -16.03 6.03
C GLY A 47 10.25 -14.54 6.36
N MET A 48 11.04 -13.72 5.70
CA MET A 48 11.07 -12.26 5.91
C MET A 48 10.08 -11.51 5.00
N MET A 49 9.41 -12.22 4.10
CA MET A 49 8.50 -11.60 3.16
C MET A 49 7.05 -11.69 3.63
N THR A 50 6.34 -10.57 3.56
CA THR A 50 4.90 -10.51 3.74
C THR A 50 4.25 -10.16 2.41
N ALA A 51 3.26 -10.94 2.02
CA ALA A 51 2.44 -10.68 0.85
C ALA A 51 1.05 -10.29 1.31
N CYS A 52 0.52 -9.22 0.76
CA CYS A 52 -0.84 -8.78 1.04
C CYS A 52 -1.65 -8.86 -0.24
N VAL A 53 -2.79 -9.53 -0.17
CA VAL A 53 -3.76 -9.54 -1.26
C VAL A 53 -4.89 -8.60 -0.88
N ASP A 54 -5.03 -7.53 -1.62
CA ASP A 54 -5.99 -6.47 -1.34
C ASP A 54 -7.11 -6.45 -2.37
N GLN A 55 -8.33 -6.33 -1.89
CA GLN A 55 -9.47 -5.93 -2.72
C GLN A 55 -9.82 -4.49 -2.33
N VAL A 56 -9.59 -3.55 -3.23
CA VAL A 56 -9.76 -2.11 -2.98
C VAL A 56 -11.01 -1.63 -3.70
N GLU A 57 -11.95 -1.09 -2.94
CA GLU A 57 -13.18 -0.57 -3.51
C GLU A 57 -12.89 0.52 -4.55
N GLY A 58 -13.43 0.35 -5.75
CA GLY A 58 -13.21 1.27 -6.85
C GLY A 58 -11.95 1.05 -7.67
N LEU A 59 -11.05 0.16 -7.25
CA LEU A 59 -9.78 -0.09 -7.95
C LEU A 59 -9.57 -1.55 -8.36
N GLY A 60 -10.16 -2.50 -7.64
CA GLY A 60 -9.99 -3.93 -7.90
C GLY A 60 -8.95 -4.60 -7.00
N SER A 61 -8.27 -5.61 -7.52
CA SER A 61 -7.38 -6.47 -6.74
C SER A 61 -5.91 -6.09 -6.94
N PHE A 62 -5.16 -6.11 -5.85
CA PHE A 62 -3.73 -5.78 -5.82
C PHE A 62 -2.95 -6.77 -4.98
N LEU A 63 -1.70 -6.97 -5.35
CA LEU A 63 -0.72 -7.70 -4.56
C LEU A 63 0.31 -6.69 -4.06
N GLU A 64 0.56 -6.69 -2.76
CA GLU A 64 1.63 -5.89 -2.15
C GLU A 64 2.64 -6.84 -1.50
N LEU A 65 3.91 -6.67 -1.83
CA LEU A 65 4.99 -7.46 -1.27
C LEU A 65 5.87 -6.56 -0.41
N GLU A 66 6.19 -7.03 0.79
CA GLU A 66 6.96 -6.28 1.76
C GLU A 66 8.04 -7.14 2.37
N ILE A 67 9.26 -6.60 2.44
CA ILE A 67 10.36 -7.19 3.19
C ILE A 67 10.95 -6.09 4.07
N LEU A 68 11.08 -6.36 5.36
CA LEU A 68 11.72 -5.42 6.29
C LEU A 68 13.22 -5.43 6.06
N VAL A 69 13.80 -4.24 5.85
CA VAL A 69 15.23 -4.06 5.61
C VAL A 69 15.78 -2.95 6.47
N ASN A 70 17.05 -3.09 6.88
CA ASN A 70 17.74 -2.10 7.72
C ASN A 70 18.87 -1.38 7.00
N THR A 71 19.37 -1.91 5.88
CA THR A 71 20.48 -1.36 5.12
C THR A 71 20.15 -1.27 3.63
N LEU A 72 20.95 -0.48 2.89
CA LEU A 72 20.81 -0.38 1.44
C LEU A 72 21.12 -1.70 0.73
N GLU A 73 22.07 -2.47 1.24
CA GLU A 73 22.40 -3.80 0.69
C GLU A 73 21.22 -4.75 0.83
N GLU A 74 20.59 -4.75 2.00
CA GLU A 74 19.38 -5.54 2.24
C GLU A 74 18.24 -5.10 1.31
N LYS A 75 18.15 -3.80 1.02
CA LYS A 75 17.13 -3.28 0.11
C LYS A 75 17.28 -3.84 -1.30
N GLU A 76 18.49 -3.91 -1.82
CA GLU A 76 18.76 -4.49 -3.14
C GLU A 76 18.43 -5.97 -3.18
N SER A 77 18.85 -6.73 -2.17
CA SER A 77 18.51 -8.15 -2.04
C SER A 77 17.01 -8.37 -1.94
N ALA A 78 16.32 -7.50 -1.19
CA ALA A 78 14.86 -7.57 -1.05
C ALA A 78 14.17 -7.33 -2.39
N LEU A 79 14.61 -6.34 -3.16
CA LEU A 79 14.06 -6.06 -4.48
C LEU A 79 14.27 -7.23 -5.44
N GLN A 80 15.44 -7.87 -5.41
CA GLN A 80 15.71 -9.06 -6.21
C GLN A 80 14.80 -10.23 -5.83
N SER A 81 14.56 -10.42 -4.53
CA SER A 81 13.65 -11.46 -4.04
C SER A 81 12.21 -11.22 -4.49
N ILE A 82 11.78 -9.96 -4.46
CA ILE A 82 10.44 -9.57 -4.94
C ILE A 82 10.34 -9.82 -6.44
N GLU A 83 11.34 -9.43 -7.20
CA GLU A 83 11.36 -9.64 -8.65
C GLU A 83 11.32 -11.13 -9.00
N ALA A 84 12.11 -11.96 -8.31
CA ALA A 84 12.11 -13.40 -8.52
C ALA A 84 10.73 -14.03 -8.24
N LEU A 85 10.07 -13.58 -7.16
CA LEU A 85 8.73 -14.06 -6.84
C LEU A 85 7.72 -13.66 -7.91
N LEU A 86 7.79 -12.42 -8.41
CA LEU A 86 6.89 -11.94 -9.47
C LEU A 86 7.07 -12.76 -10.76
N LEU A 87 8.31 -13.08 -11.11
CA LEU A 87 8.59 -13.92 -12.27
C LEU A 87 8.03 -15.32 -12.11
N ASP A 88 8.17 -15.91 -10.91
CA ASP A 88 7.59 -17.22 -10.60
C ASP A 88 6.06 -17.21 -10.69
N MET A 89 5.44 -16.08 -10.42
CA MET A 89 3.99 -15.91 -10.52
C MET A 89 3.53 -15.56 -11.94
N GLY A 90 4.44 -15.43 -12.90
CA GLY A 90 4.11 -15.06 -14.27
C GLY A 90 3.87 -13.57 -14.48
N SER A 91 4.32 -12.75 -13.55
CA SER A 91 4.22 -11.30 -13.61
C SER A 91 5.59 -10.66 -13.83
N SER A 92 5.64 -9.34 -13.90
CA SER A 92 6.89 -8.60 -14.07
C SER A 92 6.83 -7.24 -13.37
N LEU A 93 7.97 -6.58 -13.22
CA LEU A 93 8.03 -5.24 -12.67
C LEU A 93 7.29 -4.20 -13.52
N ARG A 94 7.04 -4.51 -14.81
CA ARG A 94 6.26 -3.63 -15.71
C ARG A 94 4.79 -3.52 -15.29
N GLU A 95 4.29 -4.53 -14.61
CA GLU A 95 2.91 -4.57 -14.11
C GLU A 95 2.80 -4.05 -12.69
N THR A 96 3.84 -3.37 -12.19
CA THR A 96 3.87 -2.83 -10.83
C THR A 96 3.58 -1.34 -10.81
N THR A 97 3.10 -0.86 -9.68
CA THR A 97 2.89 0.56 -9.42
C THR A 97 3.43 0.94 -8.05
N ARG A 98 3.88 2.18 -7.93
CA ARG A 98 4.30 2.77 -6.64
C ARG A 98 3.28 3.76 -6.11
N LYS A 99 2.21 4.00 -6.86
CA LYS A 99 1.16 4.91 -6.43
C LYS A 99 0.39 4.33 -5.26
N SER A 100 0.02 5.17 -4.31
CA SER A 100 -0.88 4.78 -3.22
C SER A 100 -2.30 4.57 -3.77
N TYR A 101 -3.10 3.82 -3.03
CA TYR A 101 -4.52 3.64 -3.41
C TYR A 101 -5.26 4.98 -3.46
N LEU A 102 -4.98 5.88 -2.50
CA LEU A 102 -5.57 7.21 -2.50
C LEU A 102 -5.22 7.97 -3.78
N ALA A 103 -3.94 7.96 -4.19
CA ALA A 103 -3.51 8.64 -5.42
C ALA A 103 -4.21 8.06 -6.65
N MET A 104 -4.37 6.74 -6.71
CA MET A 104 -5.07 6.09 -7.82
C MET A 104 -6.56 6.44 -7.85
N LEU A 105 -7.21 6.50 -6.69
CA LEU A 105 -8.62 6.89 -6.59
C LEU A 105 -8.81 8.35 -6.99
N LEU A 106 -7.93 9.25 -6.55
CA LEU A 106 -7.98 10.67 -6.94
C LEU A 106 -7.77 10.86 -8.44
N SER A 107 -6.84 10.12 -9.04
CA SER A 107 -6.61 10.16 -10.49
C SER A 107 -7.82 9.68 -11.26
N LYS A 108 -8.50 8.64 -10.80
CA LYS A 108 -9.71 8.11 -11.41
C LYS A 108 -10.85 9.12 -11.33
N GLY A 109 -11.02 9.76 -10.17
CA GLY A 109 -12.05 10.79 -9.99
C GLY A 109 -11.83 12.02 -10.85
N SER A 110 -10.59 12.37 -11.15
CA SER A 110 -10.27 13.53 -12.00
C SER A 110 -10.55 13.31 -13.49
N LEU A 111 -10.78 12.07 -13.89
CA LEU A 111 -11.12 11.73 -15.29
C LEU A 111 -12.62 11.80 -15.56
N ASP A 112 -13.40 11.87 -14.52
CA ASP A 112 -14.86 12.01 -14.61
C ASP A 112 -15.25 13.50 -14.61
#